data_3dc784b0f4dd9678fbf1482dca3ee52e
#
_entry.id   3dc784b0f4dd9678fbf1482dca3ee52e
#
_cell.length_a   1.000
_cell.length_b   1.000
_cell.length_c   1.000
_cell.angle_alpha   90.00
_cell.angle_beta   90.00
_cell.angle_gamma   90.00
#
_symmetry.space_group_name_H-M   'P 1'
#
loop_
_entity.id
_entity.type
_entity.pdbx_description
1 polymer ?
#
loop_
_entity_poly.entity_id
_entity_poly.type
_entity_poly.pdbx_seq_one_letter_code
_entity_poly.pdbx_strand_id
1 'polypeptide(L)'
;YKNTRAFILSKENPYYFEGNRAKGIGSPHTWSEYIWPIALSMQGLTSLLQHEREALIQTIIDNTGGTGYCHESFDVNDDTQFTRPWFCWADSLFAELVIKTYFE
;
A
#
# COMPACT_ATOMS: atom_id res chain seq x y z
N TYR A 1 12.79 -15.66 -2.04
CA TYR A 1 11.68 -14.74 -2.38
C TYR A 1 10.40 -15.05 -1.60
N LYS A 2 9.90 -16.28 -1.70
CA LYS A 2 8.66 -16.65 -1.02
C LYS A 2 8.73 -16.50 0.50
N ASN A 3 9.85 -16.91 1.10
CA ASN A 3 10.04 -16.83 2.55
C ASN A 3 10.15 -15.38 3.01
N THR A 4 10.89 -14.56 2.25
CA THR A 4 11.02 -13.13 2.56
C THR A 4 9.67 -12.44 2.46
N ARG A 5 8.92 -12.71 1.38
CA ARG A 5 7.59 -12.15 1.20
C ARG A 5 6.65 -12.53 2.35
N ALA A 6 6.66 -13.82 2.74
CA ALA A 6 5.81 -14.29 3.84
C ALA A 6 6.16 -13.59 5.16
N PHE A 7 7.45 -13.36 5.41
CA PHE A 7 7.88 -12.65 6.62
C PHE A 7 7.42 -11.20 6.63
N ILE A 8 7.70 -10.44 5.55
CA ILE A 8 7.42 -9.00 5.55
C ILE A 8 5.92 -8.69 5.56
N LEU A 9 5.10 -9.62 5.10
CA LEU A 9 3.64 -9.47 5.12
C LEU A 9 3.00 -10.16 6.32
N SER A 10 3.74 -10.36 7.39
CA SER A 10 3.25 -11.02 8.61
C SER A 10 3.52 -10.15 9.83
N LYS A 11 2.88 -10.51 10.95
CA LYS A 11 3.05 -9.79 12.22
C LYS A 11 4.44 -9.97 12.83
N GLU A 12 5.26 -10.86 12.30
CA GLU A 12 6.67 -10.98 12.70
C GLU A 12 7.49 -9.77 12.24
N ASN A 13 7.04 -9.08 11.19
CA ASN A 13 7.64 -7.82 10.76
C ASN A 13 7.08 -6.70 11.64
N PRO A 14 7.92 -6.00 12.43
CA PRO A 14 7.43 -4.95 13.33
C PRO A 14 6.81 -3.75 12.59
N TYR A 15 7.02 -3.63 11.29
CA TYR A 15 6.45 -2.56 10.48
C TYR A 15 5.27 -3.02 9.61
N TYR A 16 4.75 -4.23 9.85
CA TYR A 16 3.52 -4.68 9.21
C TYR A 16 2.34 -4.34 10.12
N PHE A 17 1.39 -3.60 9.59
CA PHE A 17 0.24 -3.12 10.35
C PHE A 17 -1.06 -3.55 9.69
N GLU A 18 -2.04 -3.92 10.49
CA GLU A 18 -3.38 -4.26 10.03
C GLU A 18 -4.39 -3.41 10.80
N GLY A 19 -5.40 -2.91 10.07
CA GLY A 19 -6.46 -2.12 10.68
C GLY A 19 -7.79 -2.33 9.98
N ASN A 20 -8.75 -1.48 10.32
CA ASN A 20 -10.11 -1.61 9.82
C ASN A 20 -10.25 -1.36 8.33
N ARG A 21 -9.38 -0.55 7.74
CA ARG A 21 -9.48 -0.16 6.34
C ARG A 21 -8.44 -0.80 5.45
N ALA A 22 -7.28 -1.13 6.00
CA ALA A 22 -6.18 -1.62 5.17
C ALA A 22 -5.15 -2.38 6.01
N LYS A 23 -4.26 -3.07 5.33
CA LYS A 23 -3.11 -3.72 5.94
C LYS A 23 -1.93 -3.62 4.99
N GLY A 24 -0.74 -3.50 5.54
CA GLY A 24 0.45 -3.37 4.72
C GLY A 24 1.68 -2.99 5.53
N ILE A 25 2.67 -2.46 4.86
CA ILE A 25 3.99 -2.20 5.42
C ILE A 25 4.18 -0.72 5.63
N GLY A 26 4.64 -0.37 6.82
CA GLY A 26 5.01 0.99 7.20
C GLY A 26 6.50 1.16 7.33
N SER A 27 6.92 2.17 8.10
CA SER A 27 8.30 2.57 8.21
C SER A 27 8.57 3.24 9.56
N PRO A 28 9.81 3.18 10.08
CA PRO A 28 10.16 3.97 11.25
C PRO A 28 10.12 5.48 10.99
N HIS A 29 10.07 5.92 9.72
CA HIS A 29 9.93 7.34 9.38
C HIS A 29 8.54 7.89 9.64
N THR A 30 7.53 7.03 9.68
CA THR A 30 6.14 7.44 9.89
C THR A 30 5.63 6.84 11.18
N TRP A 31 4.45 7.28 11.61
CA TRP A 31 3.90 6.83 12.88
C TRP A 31 3.50 5.36 12.83
N SER A 32 3.41 4.76 14.01
CA SER A 32 2.89 3.41 14.14
C SER A 32 1.50 3.31 13.51
N GLU A 33 1.22 2.16 12.89
CA GLU A 33 -0.05 1.88 12.19
C GLU A 33 -0.27 2.70 10.91
N TYR A 34 0.77 3.41 10.44
CA TYR A 34 0.75 4.05 9.13
C TYR A 34 1.44 3.14 8.11
N ILE A 35 0.77 2.89 7.01
CA ILE A 35 1.31 2.08 5.91
C ILE A 35 1.49 2.94 4.67
N TRP A 36 2.34 2.48 3.76
CA TRP A 36 2.74 3.26 2.60
C TRP A 36 2.08 2.73 1.32
N PRO A 37 1.33 3.57 0.59
CA PRO A 37 0.81 3.17 -0.72
C PRO A 37 1.88 2.64 -1.67
N ILE A 38 3.10 3.19 -1.62
CA ILE A 38 4.19 2.70 -2.46
C ILE A 38 4.51 1.23 -2.15
N ALA A 39 4.43 0.82 -0.88
CA ALA A 39 4.64 -0.56 -0.50
C ALA A 39 3.51 -1.47 -0.99
N LEU A 40 2.27 -0.99 -0.95
CA LEU A 40 1.13 -1.72 -1.51
C LEU A 40 1.29 -1.92 -3.01
N SER A 41 1.72 -0.88 -3.73
CA SER A 41 1.96 -0.98 -5.17
C SER A 41 3.08 -1.96 -5.49
N MET A 42 4.17 -1.94 -4.72
CA MET A 42 5.27 -2.90 -4.90
C MET A 42 4.84 -4.32 -4.60
N GLN A 43 3.99 -4.51 -3.59
CA GLN A 43 3.43 -5.82 -3.29
C GLN A 43 2.66 -6.36 -4.51
N GLY A 44 1.86 -5.52 -5.14
CA GLY A 44 1.11 -5.90 -6.33
C GLY A 44 2.01 -6.14 -7.54
N LEU A 45 2.99 -5.26 -7.77
CA LEU A 45 3.91 -5.39 -8.90
C LEU A 45 4.75 -6.67 -8.83
N THR A 46 4.99 -7.18 -7.64
CA THR A 46 5.75 -8.42 -7.44
C THR A 46 4.85 -9.65 -7.27
N SER A 47 3.53 -9.48 -7.33
CA SER A 47 2.59 -10.60 -7.19
C SER A 47 2.36 -11.29 -8.53
N LEU A 48 2.24 -12.62 -8.47
CA LEU A 48 1.87 -13.45 -9.62
C LEU A 48 0.36 -13.66 -9.71
N LEU A 49 -0.41 -13.15 -8.73
CA LEU A 49 -1.83 -13.41 -8.62
C LEU A 49 -2.65 -12.19 -9.04
N GLN A 50 -3.45 -12.33 -10.09
CA GLN A 50 -4.29 -11.25 -10.61
C GLN A 50 -5.23 -10.70 -9.53
N HIS A 51 -5.87 -11.59 -8.76
CA HIS A 51 -6.82 -11.13 -7.74
C HIS A 51 -6.14 -10.36 -6.60
N GLU A 52 -4.88 -10.66 -6.28
CA GLU A 52 -4.13 -9.88 -5.28
C GLU A 52 -3.85 -8.47 -5.79
N ARG A 53 -3.44 -8.35 -7.06
CA ARG A 53 -3.19 -7.05 -7.66
C ARG A 53 -4.45 -6.18 -7.69
N GLU A 54 -5.58 -6.79 -8.06
CA GLU A 54 -6.87 -6.07 -8.10
C GLU A 54 -7.29 -5.61 -6.71
N ALA A 55 -7.12 -6.46 -5.70
CA ALA A 55 -7.44 -6.11 -4.31
C ALA A 55 -6.58 -4.97 -3.79
N LEU A 56 -5.28 -4.97 -4.13
CA LEU A 56 -4.37 -3.92 -3.72
C LEU A 56 -4.70 -2.59 -4.39
N ILE A 57 -5.06 -2.61 -5.66
CA ILE A 57 -5.51 -1.41 -6.37
C ILE A 57 -6.75 -0.84 -5.68
N GLN A 58 -7.70 -1.67 -5.35
CA GLN A 58 -8.92 -1.23 -4.67
C GLN A 58 -8.61 -0.64 -3.30
N THR A 59 -7.70 -1.26 -2.55
CA THR A 59 -7.26 -0.74 -1.25
C THR A 59 -6.68 0.67 -1.38
N ILE A 60 -5.84 0.88 -2.38
CA ILE A 60 -5.22 2.20 -2.60
C ILE A 60 -6.29 3.23 -2.98
N ILE A 61 -7.19 2.88 -3.89
CA ILE A 61 -8.27 3.77 -4.32
C ILE A 61 -9.16 4.16 -3.14
N ASP A 62 -9.47 3.22 -2.27
CA ASP A 62 -10.40 3.43 -1.15
C ASP A 62 -9.78 4.22 0.00
N ASN A 63 -8.47 4.47 -0.02
CA ASN A 63 -7.74 5.06 1.10
C ASN A 63 -6.94 6.30 0.71
N THR A 64 -7.57 7.18 -0.07
CA THR A 64 -6.96 8.47 -0.44
C THR A 64 -7.39 9.62 0.47
N GLY A 65 -8.21 9.34 1.48
CA GLY A 65 -8.76 10.40 2.35
C GLY A 65 -9.65 11.39 1.60
N GLY A 66 -10.22 10.96 0.46
CA GLY A 66 -11.06 11.80 -0.38
C GLY A 66 -10.29 12.71 -1.33
N THR A 67 -8.96 12.64 -1.37
CA THR A 67 -8.14 13.53 -2.20
C THR A 67 -7.96 13.04 -3.64
N GLY A 68 -8.07 11.72 -3.87
CA GLY A 68 -7.79 11.13 -5.16
C GLY A 68 -6.30 10.97 -5.47
N TYR A 69 -5.42 11.24 -4.52
CA TYR A 69 -3.96 11.11 -4.68
C TYR A 69 -3.39 10.09 -3.72
N CYS A 70 -2.29 9.44 -4.13
CA CYS A 70 -1.55 8.58 -3.22
C CYS A 70 -0.70 9.44 -2.28
N HIS A 71 -0.70 9.07 -1.00
CA HIS A 71 0.08 9.73 0.03
C HIS A 71 1.39 8.99 0.28
N GLU A 72 2.28 9.59 1.06
CA GLU A 72 3.46 8.89 1.56
C GLU A 72 3.03 7.74 2.47
N SER A 73 2.14 8.02 3.42
CA SER A 73 1.60 7.01 4.32
C SER A 73 0.20 7.40 4.79
N PHE A 74 -0.55 6.43 5.28
CA PHE A 74 -1.85 6.69 5.89
C PHE A 74 -2.13 5.68 7.01
N ASP A 75 -3.01 6.07 7.95
CA ASP A 75 -3.39 5.23 9.07
C ASP A 75 -4.28 4.08 8.59
N VAL A 76 -3.97 2.85 9.00
CA VAL A 76 -4.73 1.65 8.59
C VAL A 76 -6.18 1.66 9.08
N ASN A 77 -6.51 2.50 10.04
CA ASN A 77 -7.87 2.61 10.59
C ASN A 77 -8.63 3.85 10.12
N ASP A 78 -7.92 4.88 9.64
CA ASP A 78 -8.54 6.16 9.28
C ASP A 78 -7.69 6.83 8.19
N ASP A 79 -8.12 6.70 6.94
CA ASP A 79 -7.37 7.21 5.79
C ASP A 79 -7.40 8.73 5.65
N THR A 80 -8.15 9.43 6.52
CA THR A 80 -8.06 10.89 6.60
C THR A 80 -6.81 11.34 7.37
N GLN A 81 -6.14 10.42 8.07
CA GLN A 81 -4.88 10.66 8.75
C GLN A 81 -3.77 10.16 7.84
N PHE A 82 -3.02 11.08 7.24
CA PHE A 82 -1.98 10.71 6.28
C PHE A 82 -0.84 11.71 6.32
N THR A 83 0.31 11.29 5.76
CA THR A 83 1.46 12.16 5.56
C THR A 83 1.58 12.47 4.07
N ARG A 84 2.07 13.66 3.73
CA ARG A 84 2.22 14.15 2.37
C ARG A 84 0.96 13.97 1.53
N PRO A 85 0.10 15.00 1.44
CA PRO A 85 -1.15 14.92 0.66
C PRO A 85 -0.94 14.47 -0.79
N TRP A 86 0.21 14.79 -1.37
CA TRP A 86 0.55 14.42 -2.74
C TRP A 86 1.98 13.89 -2.77
N PHE A 87 2.13 12.63 -3.15
CA PHE A 87 3.43 11.97 -3.21
C PHE A 87 3.60 11.37 -4.60
N CYS A 88 4.29 12.09 -5.46
CA CYS A 88 4.44 11.77 -6.89
C CYS A 88 5.01 10.36 -7.10
N TRP A 89 5.97 9.94 -6.29
CA TRP A 89 6.58 8.62 -6.38
C TRP A 89 5.53 7.51 -6.19
N ALA A 90 4.67 7.68 -5.19
CA ALA A 90 3.60 6.71 -4.94
C ALA A 90 2.59 6.71 -6.09
N ASP A 91 2.24 7.87 -6.63
CA ASP A 91 1.32 7.96 -7.77
C ASP A 91 1.90 7.25 -8.99
N SER A 92 3.18 7.40 -9.25
CA SER A 92 3.85 6.75 -10.39
C SER A 92 3.85 5.23 -10.27
N LEU A 93 4.16 4.69 -9.09
CA LEU A 93 4.14 3.25 -8.88
C LEU A 93 2.73 2.69 -8.92
N PHE A 94 1.76 3.43 -8.44
CA PHE A 94 0.36 3.02 -8.54
C PHE A 94 -0.07 2.94 -10.01
N ALA A 95 0.32 3.90 -10.82
CA ALA A 95 0.03 3.88 -12.26
C ALA A 95 0.64 2.64 -12.93
N GLU A 96 1.88 2.29 -12.59
CA GLU A 96 2.51 1.07 -13.10
C GLU A 96 1.73 -0.19 -12.68
N LEU A 97 1.26 -0.24 -11.45
CA LEU A 97 0.47 -1.38 -10.98
C LEU A 97 -0.83 -1.52 -11.77
N VAL A 98 -1.52 -0.42 -12.04
CA VAL A 98 -2.75 -0.44 -12.83
C VAL A 98 -2.46 -0.93 -14.24
N ILE A 99 -1.40 -0.43 -14.88
CA ILE A 99 -1.02 -0.84 -16.23
C ILE A 99 -0.72 -2.33 -16.27
N LYS A 100 0.09 -2.83 -15.34
CA LYS A 100 0.43 -4.24 -15.27
C LYS A 100 -0.80 -5.12 -15.09
N THR A 101 -1.76 -4.66 -14.29
CA THR A 101 -2.92 -5.47 -13.90
C THR A 101 -3.96 -5.55 -15.02
N TYR A 102 -4.19 -4.46 -15.75
CA TYR A 102 -5.30 -4.36 -16.69
C TYR A 102 -4.89 -4.21 -18.16
N PHE A 103 -3.65 -3.88 -18.45
CA PHE A 103 -3.23 -3.55 -19.82
C PHE A 103 -2.06 -4.37 -20.35
N GLU A 104 -1.51 -5.29 -19.55
CA GLU A 104 -0.43 -6.19 -19.99
C GLU A 104 -0.86 -7.64 -20.11
#